data_edfb7ad40c3bf0cfd6c9a2abc80fb0e3
#
_entry.id   edfb7ad40c3bf0cfd6c9a2abc80fb0e3
#
_cell.length_a   1.000
_cell.length_b   1.000
_cell.length_c   1.000
_cell.angle_alpha   90.00
_cell.angle_beta   90.00
_cell.angle_gamma   90.00
#
_symmetry.space_group_name_H-M   'P 1'
#
loop_
_entity.id
_entity.type
_entity.pdbx_description
1 polymer ?
#
loop_
_entity_poly.entity_id
_entity_poly.type
_entity_poly.pdbx_seq_one_letter_code
_entity_poly.pdbx_strand_id
1 'polypeptide(L)'
;MTRTSDNSEPEWDVVVIGSGAGGLGAAVALSNVGKRVLVLEQHYLPGGWTHTFALQGHKFSPGVHYIGGLEEGGASRQLFEGIGVGSDIEFCELNPDGYDHVVFKDET
;
A
#
# COMPACT_ATOMS: atom_id res chain seq x y z
N MET A 1 -2.77 -21.34 -39.40
CA MET A 1 -2.82 -21.29 -37.95
C MET A 1 -4.20 -20.83 -37.54
N THR A 2 -5.10 -21.76 -37.28
CA THR A 2 -6.50 -21.52 -36.92
C THR A 2 -6.57 -21.11 -35.45
N ARG A 3 -6.90 -19.86 -35.17
CA ARG A 3 -7.31 -19.43 -33.83
C ARG A 3 -8.63 -20.12 -33.50
N THR A 4 -8.59 -21.08 -32.60
CA THR A 4 -9.80 -21.54 -31.93
C THR A 4 -10.31 -20.38 -31.08
N SER A 5 -11.51 -19.88 -31.42
CA SER A 5 -12.24 -18.94 -30.58
C SER A 5 -12.66 -19.71 -29.32
N ASP A 6 -11.82 -19.67 -28.29
CA ASP A 6 -12.21 -20.02 -26.94
C ASP A 6 -13.15 -18.90 -26.47
N ASN A 7 -14.45 -19.22 -26.37
CA ASN A 7 -15.50 -18.33 -25.87
C ASN A 7 -15.55 -18.31 -24.33
N SER A 8 -14.42 -18.60 -23.65
CA SER A 8 -14.33 -18.41 -22.23
C SER A 8 -14.35 -16.91 -21.90
N GLU A 9 -15.21 -16.52 -20.98
CA GLU A 9 -15.18 -15.20 -20.36
C GLU A 9 -13.73 -14.89 -19.93
N PRO A 10 -13.23 -13.66 -20.12
CA PRO A 10 -11.89 -13.33 -19.71
C PRO A 10 -11.72 -13.65 -18.23
N GLU A 11 -10.62 -14.31 -17.88
CA GLU A 11 -10.36 -14.74 -16.50
C GLU A 11 -10.30 -13.56 -15.53
N TRP A 12 -9.91 -12.38 -16.02
CA TRP A 12 -9.75 -11.15 -15.25
C TRP A 12 -10.48 -9.98 -15.91
N ASP A 13 -11.17 -9.19 -15.08
CA ASP A 13 -11.85 -7.97 -15.54
C ASP A 13 -10.86 -6.80 -15.64
N VAL A 14 -9.83 -6.80 -14.77
CA VAL A 14 -8.81 -5.73 -14.70
C VAL A 14 -7.44 -6.35 -14.42
N VAL A 15 -6.42 -5.80 -15.07
CA VAL A 15 -5.02 -6.09 -14.78
C VAL A 15 -4.36 -4.81 -14.25
N VAL A 16 -3.81 -4.89 -13.03
CA VAL A 16 -3.03 -3.81 -12.39
C VAL A 16 -1.55 -4.16 -12.51
N ILE A 17 -0.76 -3.24 -13.05
CA ILE A 17 0.69 -3.42 -13.18
C ILE A 17 1.39 -2.66 -12.05
N GLY A 18 2.05 -3.38 -11.20
CA GLY A 18 2.73 -2.89 -9.99
C GLY A 18 1.88 -2.96 -8.73
N SER A 19 2.47 -3.45 -7.65
CA SER A 19 1.85 -3.61 -6.33
C SER A 19 2.28 -2.54 -5.32
N GLY A 20 2.67 -1.35 -5.77
CA GLY A 20 2.85 -0.20 -4.89
C GLY A 20 1.53 0.25 -4.27
N ALA A 21 1.56 1.21 -3.32
CA ALA A 21 0.38 1.68 -2.60
C ALA A 21 -0.79 2.06 -3.53
N GLY A 22 -0.52 2.76 -4.63
CA GLY A 22 -1.54 3.13 -5.61
C GLY A 22 -2.14 1.93 -6.35
N GLY A 23 -1.30 0.98 -6.78
CA GLY A 23 -1.74 -0.23 -7.47
C GLY A 23 -2.57 -1.13 -6.56
N LEU A 24 -2.12 -1.35 -5.32
CA LEU A 24 -2.87 -2.14 -4.34
C LEU A 24 -4.18 -1.44 -3.93
N GLY A 25 -4.17 -0.13 -3.72
CA GLY A 25 -5.38 0.63 -3.42
C GLY A 25 -6.43 0.52 -4.54
N ALA A 26 -6.00 0.66 -5.79
CA ALA A 26 -6.89 0.48 -6.95
C ALA A 26 -7.42 -0.96 -7.05
N ALA A 27 -6.55 -1.95 -6.82
CA ALA A 27 -6.94 -3.36 -6.88
C ALA A 27 -7.99 -3.70 -5.82
N VAL A 28 -7.80 -3.24 -4.57
CA VAL A 28 -8.76 -3.46 -3.48
C VAL A 28 -10.09 -2.75 -3.77
N ALA A 29 -10.05 -1.49 -4.20
CA ALA A 29 -11.26 -0.74 -4.53
C ALA A 29 -12.08 -1.40 -5.63
N LEU A 30 -11.42 -1.88 -6.69
CA LEU A 30 -12.07 -2.61 -7.79
C LEU A 30 -12.61 -3.97 -7.33
N SER A 31 -11.87 -4.68 -6.49
CA SER A 31 -12.29 -5.95 -5.93
C SER A 31 -13.53 -5.81 -5.04
N ASN A 32 -13.60 -4.73 -4.25
CA ASN A 32 -14.75 -4.43 -3.39
C ASN A 32 -16.05 -4.17 -4.18
N VAL A 33 -15.95 -3.76 -5.45
CA VAL A 33 -17.11 -3.64 -6.34
C VAL A 33 -17.31 -4.86 -7.26
N GLY A 34 -16.72 -6.00 -6.89
CA GLY A 34 -16.93 -7.29 -7.54
C GLY A 34 -16.14 -7.54 -8.82
N LYS A 35 -15.11 -6.74 -9.11
CA LYS A 35 -14.21 -7.01 -10.24
C LYS A 35 -13.19 -8.08 -9.89
N ARG A 36 -12.91 -8.96 -10.86
CA ARG A 36 -11.81 -9.92 -10.77
C ARG A 36 -10.53 -9.19 -11.18
N VAL A 37 -9.63 -8.96 -10.23
CA VAL A 37 -8.43 -8.15 -10.44
C VAL A 37 -7.19 -9.02 -10.37
N LEU A 38 -6.35 -8.93 -11.41
CA LEU A 38 -5.02 -9.50 -11.43
C LEU A 38 -4.00 -8.40 -11.17
N VAL A 39 -3.14 -8.56 -10.17
CA VAL A 39 -2.01 -7.66 -9.91
C VAL A 39 -0.73 -8.33 -10.38
N LEU A 40 0.02 -7.67 -11.25
CA LEU A 40 1.32 -8.11 -11.73
C LEU A 40 2.42 -7.29 -11.06
N GLU A 41 3.35 -7.95 -10.39
CA GLU A 41 4.48 -7.34 -9.70
C GLU A 41 5.79 -7.96 -10.19
N GLN A 42 6.78 -7.09 -10.51
CA GLN A 42 8.10 -7.55 -10.97
C GLN A 42 9.06 -7.87 -9.82
N HIS A 43 8.83 -7.27 -8.65
CA HIS A 43 9.66 -7.50 -7.47
C HIS A 43 9.19 -8.75 -6.73
N TYR A 44 10.09 -9.43 -6.02
CA TYR A 44 9.77 -10.64 -5.26
C TYR A 44 8.90 -10.37 -4.01
N LEU A 45 8.81 -9.11 -3.56
CA LEU A 45 7.91 -8.66 -2.51
C LEU A 45 6.91 -7.64 -3.07
N PRO A 46 5.60 -7.80 -2.77
CA PRO A 46 4.62 -6.77 -3.09
C PRO A 46 4.79 -5.56 -2.16
N GLY A 47 4.24 -4.43 -2.57
CA GLY A 47 4.18 -3.21 -1.77
C GLY A 47 4.97 -2.02 -2.36
N GLY A 48 5.83 -2.23 -3.36
CA GLY A 48 6.68 -1.16 -3.89
C GLY A 48 7.51 -0.50 -2.76
N TRP A 49 7.55 0.81 -2.67
CA TRP A 49 8.26 1.54 -1.59
C TRP A 49 7.61 1.40 -0.20
N THR A 50 6.43 0.79 -0.11
CA THR A 50 5.76 0.52 1.18
C THR A 50 6.05 -0.89 1.73
N HIS A 51 6.87 -1.69 1.02
CA HIS A 51 7.24 -3.02 1.53
C HIS A 51 8.18 -2.93 2.74
N THR A 52 8.30 -4.02 3.47
CA THR A 52 9.28 -4.17 4.55
C THR A 52 10.33 -5.18 4.13
N PHE A 53 11.60 -4.88 4.36
CA PHE A 53 12.69 -5.85 4.20
C PHE A 53 13.38 -6.13 5.53
N ALA A 54 14.08 -7.25 5.61
CA ALA A 54 14.85 -7.63 6.79
C ALA A 54 16.34 -7.72 6.46
N LEU A 55 17.17 -7.16 7.34
CA LEU A 55 18.62 -7.25 7.27
C LEU A 55 19.18 -7.58 8.66
N GLN A 56 19.96 -8.65 8.76
CA GLN A 56 20.57 -9.09 10.02
C GLN A 56 19.59 -9.21 11.20
N GLY A 57 18.37 -9.68 10.93
CA GLY A 57 17.32 -9.85 11.95
C GLY A 57 16.51 -8.58 12.27
N HIS A 58 16.84 -7.45 11.70
CA HIS A 58 16.12 -6.19 11.86
C HIS A 58 15.21 -5.94 10.66
N LYS A 59 14.02 -5.36 10.91
CA LYS A 59 13.06 -4.96 9.87
C LYS A 59 13.20 -3.48 9.56
N PHE A 60 13.16 -3.15 8.28
CA PHE A 60 13.26 -1.79 7.77
C PHE A 60 12.15 -1.50 6.78
N SER A 61 11.63 -0.28 6.82
CA SER A 61 10.74 0.28 5.80
C SER A 61 11.54 1.23 4.90
N PRO A 62 11.61 1.01 3.59
CA PRO A 62 12.43 1.84 2.71
C PRO A 62 11.81 3.20 2.38
N GLY A 63 10.48 3.34 2.45
CA GLY A 63 9.81 4.53 1.96
C GLY A 63 8.76 5.16 2.84
N VAL A 64 8.14 4.40 3.75
CA VAL A 64 7.10 4.92 4.66
C VAL A 64 7.55 4.67 6.10
N HIS A 65 7.86 5.76 6.80
CA HIS A 65 8.34 5.69 8.19
C HIS A 65 7.25 6.08 9.18
N TYR A 66 6.41 7.03 8.82
CA TYR A 66 5.23 7.47 9.57
C TYR A 66 4.17 7.99 8.60
N ILE A 67 2.94 8.07 9.07
CA ILE A 67 1.80 8.51 8.28
C ILE A 67 0.93 9.45 9.12
N GLY A 68 0.47 10.52 8.52
CA GLY A 68 -0.46 11.47 9.15
C GLY A 68 -1.92 11.21 8.74
N GLY A 69 -2.84 11.94 9.37
CA GLY A 69 -4.27 11.86 9.06
C GLY A 69 -4.93 10.59 9.58
N LEU A 70 -4.44 10.05 10.70
CA LEU A 70 -4.99 8.84 11.36
C LEU A 70 -5.85 9.17 12.58
N GLU A 71 -5.93 10.42 12.97
CA GLU A 71 -6.87 10.91 13.99
C GLU A 71 -8.32 10.63 13.58
N GLU A 72 -9.25 10.74 14.53
CA GLU A 72 -10.68 10.56 14.26
C GLU A 72 -11.15 11.55 13.17
N GLY A 73 -11.71 11.01 12.09
CA GLY A 73 -12.11 11.79 10.92
C GLY A 73 -10.96 12.17 9.97
N GLY A 74 -9.73 11.77 10.24
CA GLY A 74 -8.58 12.03 9.39
C GLY A 74 -8.65 11.33 8.03
N ALA A 75 -8.05 11.93 7.01
CA ALA A 75 -8.18 11.46 5.62
C ALA A 75 -7.58 10.06 5.40
N SER A 76 -6.42 9.78 6.00
CA SER A 76 -5.80 8.45 5.90
C SER A 76 -6.63 7.38 6.60
N ARG A 77 -7.19 7.71 7.76
CA ARG A 77 -8.09 6.82 8.49
C ARG A 77 -9.33 6.50 7.67
N GLN A 78 -10.00 7.51 7.13
CA GLN A 78 -11.18 7.32 6.27
C GLN A 78 -10.87 6.47 5.04
N LEU A 79 -9.68 6.63 4.45
CA LEU A 79 -9.25 5.82 3.32
C LEU A 79 -9.13 4.34 3.71
N PHE A 80 -8.44 4.03 4.80
CA PHE A 80 -8.26 2.65 5.26
C PHE A 80 -9.59 1.99 5.66
N GLU A 81 -10.47 2.73 6.32
CA GLU A 81 -11.82 2.29 6.64
C GLU A 81 -12.65 2.05 5.37
N GLY A 82 -12.58 2.97 4.40
CA GLY A 82 -13.32 2.91 3.14
C GLY A 82 -12.91 1.74 2.23
N ILE A 83 -11.64 1.33 2.25
CA ILE A 83 -11.18 0.13 1.53
C ILE A 83 -11.32 -1.15 2.36
N GLY A 84 -11.80 -1.07 3.60
CA GLY A 84 -12.16 -2.21 4.44
C GLY A 84 -11.01 -2.82 5.23
N VAL A 85 -9.86 -2.14 5.36
CA VAL A 85 -8.68 -2.65 6.09
C VAL A 85 -8.39 -1.89 7.39
N GLY A 86 -9.22 -0.90 7.74
CA GLY A 86 -8.97 -0.03 8.90
C GLY A 86 -8.88 -0.77 10.23
N SER A 87 -9.63 -1.85 10.40
CA SER A 87 -9.60 -2.69 11.62
C SER A 87 -8.42 -3.68 11.65
N ASP A 88 -7.75 -3.90 10.53
CA ASP A 88 -6.70 -4.91 10.41
C ASP A 88 -5.31 -4.30 10.64
N ILE A 89 -5.24 -2.97 10.78
CA ILE A 89 -4.00 -2.23 10.95
C ILE A 89 -3.98 -1.60 12.34
N GLU A 90 -2.94 -1.92 13.11
CA GLU A 90 -2.65 -1.25 14.37
C GLU A 90 -1.72 -0.06 14.14
N PHE A 91 -2.13 1.11 14.61
CA PHE A 91 -1.35 2.33 14.52
C PHE A 91 -0.87 2.74 15.92
N CYS A 92 0.41 3.09 16.00
CA CYS A 92 1.00 3.64 17.22
C CYS A 92 1.21 5.14 17.03
N GLU A 93 0.66 5.94 17.95
CA GLU A 93 0.89 7.38 17.96
C GLU A 93 2.36 7.68 18.29
N LEU A 94 2.96 8.56 17.50
CA LEU A 94 4.28 9.08 17.79
C LEU A 94 4.21 10.13 18.89
N ASN A 95 5.38 10.49 19.47
CA ASN A 95 5.44 11.49 20.53
C ASN A 95 4.82 12.83 20.08
N PRO A 96 3.71 13.29 20.68
CA PRO A 96 3.03 14.51 20.27
C PRO A 96 3.86 15.79 20.50
N ASP A 97 4.82 15.73 21.44
CA ASP A 97 5.70 16.86 21.77
C ASP A 97 6.92 16.98 20.84
N GLY A 98 7.06 16.08 19.86
CA GLY A 98 8.12 16.07 18.88
C GLY A 98 8.55 14.65 18.51
N TYR A 99 8.20 14.23 17.32
CA TYR A 99 8.54 12.92 16.76
C TYR A 99 9.70 13.00 15.75
N ASP A 100 10.04 14.21 15.31
CA ASP A 100 11.11 14.45 14.35
C ASP A 100 11.98 15.64 14.83
N HIS A 101 13.29 15.43 14.87
CA HIS A 101 14.25 16.42 15.34
C HIS A 101 15.27 16.71 14.26
N VAL A 102 15.24 17.94 13.74
CA VAL A 102 16.23 18.42 12.78
C VAL A 102 17.26 19.29 13.49
N VAL A 103 18.50 18.84 13.51
CA VAL A 103 19.60 19.56 14.14
C VAL A 103 20.43 20.25 13.09
N PHE A 104 20.50 21.56 13.16
CA PHE A 104 21.43 22.38 12.35
C PHE A 104 22.68 22.67 13.17
N LYS A 105 23.83 22.58 12.52
CA LYS A 105 25.08 23.06 13.11
C LYS A 105 25.11 24.58 12.95
N ASP A 106 25.13 25.31 14.07
CA ASP A 106 25.36 26.75 14.01
C ASP A 106 26.72 27.00 13.37
N GLU A 107 26.74 27.68 12.26
CA GLU A 107 27.98 28.22 11.70
C GLU A 107 28.36 29.44 12.56
N THR A 108 29.32 29.26 13.48
CA THR A 108 30.01 30.35 14.21
C THR A 108 31.17 30.85 13.41
#